data_87299206f719e63232bb8dc4de439986
#
_entry.id   87299206f719e63232bb8dc4de439986
#
_cell.length_a   1.000
_cell.length_b   1.000
_cell.length_c   1.000
_cell.angle_alpha   90.00
_cell.angle_beta   90.00
_cell.angle_gamma   90.00
#
_symmetry.space_group_name_H-M   'P 1'
#
loop_
_entity.id
_entity.type
_entity.pdbx_description
1 polymer ?
#
loop_
_entity_poly.entity_id
_entity_poly.type
_entity_poly.pdbx_seq_one_letter_code
_entity_poly.pdbx_strand_id
1 'polypeptide(L)'
;MSRLIILCLLSLSAYGCATNPVTGQRDLALISEAEEIELGRKSDAEVRQQYGVYTDAALQAYVQRVGEKVAGHSHRPGLRYHFTLLDSADVNAFALPGGYIYITRGILAYLNSEAELAAVLGHEVGHVTARHSVRQYSAAMAASIGYNITALFLPPLQSKTGQSIFNSLGGALLSGYGRDHELEADRLGAEYLARSAYDPQAMIGVIGVLKNQELFERQRATTEGREPRTYHGVFASHPSADQRLQQVVREAERFRSPSAVTLERSAYMQKMQGLAFGASEQQGIVRGRNFYHKGLGVGVAFPEGWRLDNQPDRVVALNPAKDTLVLLAARDA
;
A
#
# COMPACT_ATOMS: atom_id res chain seq x y z
N MET A 1 -1.15 -8.56 47.69
CA MET A 1 -1.61 -8.68 46.30
C MET A 1 -1.30 -7.44 45.46
N SER A 2 -1.54 -6.21 45.89
CA SER A 2 -1.29 -5.00 45.07
C SER A 2 0.16 -4.74 44.68
N ARG A 3 1.16 -5.06 45.53
CA ARG A 3 2.59 -4.90 45.19
C ARG A 3 3.08 -5.87 44.14
N LEU A 4 2.52 -7.07 44.07
CA LEU A 4 2.86 -8.08 43.05
C LEU A 4 2.30 -7.70 41.67
N ILE A 5 1.10 -7.14 41.66
CA ILE A 5 0.44 -6.63 40.42
C ILE A 5 1.21 -5.42 39.85
N ILE A 6 1.70 -4.53 40.71
CA ILE A 6 2.51 -3.37 40.28
C ILE A 6 3.86 -3.81 39.75
N LEU A 7 4.49 -4.83 40.35
CA LEU A 7 5.77 -5.39 39.85
C LEU A 7 5.59 -6.10 38.49
N CYS A 8 4.49 -6.83 38.27
CA CYS A 8 4.15 -7.41 36.97
C CYS A 8 3.87 -6.37 35.89
N LEU A 9 3.18 -5.26 36.22
CA LEU A 9 2.93 -4.16 35.30
C LEU A 9 4.20 -3.40 34.94
N LEU A 10 5.15 -3.24 35.86
CA LEU A 10 6.45 -2.61 35.62
C LEU A 10 7.38 -3.48 34.79
N SER A 11 7.30 -4.81 34.89
CA SER A 11 8.10 -5.74 34.08
C SER A 11 7.56 -5.84 32.64
N LEU A 12 6.26 -5.71 32.40
CA LEU A 12 5.69 -5.66 31.04
C LEU A 12 6.09 -4.41 30.27
N SER A 13 6.30 -3.27 30.95
CA SER A 13 6.68 -2.02 30.30
C SER A 13 8.11 -2.02 29.72
N ALA A 14 8.97 -2.96 30.13
CA ALA A 14 10.35 -3.06 29.65
C ALA A 14 10.48 -3.86 28.32
N TYR A 15 9.49 -4.68 27.96
CA TYR A 15 9.55 -5.57 26.79
C TYR A 15 8.79 -5.03 25.55
N GLY A 16 8.03 -3.93 25.68
CA GLY A 16 7.19 -3.40 24.62
C GLY A 16 7.74 -2.21 23.83
N CYS A 17 9.01 -1.84 24.00
CA CYS A 17 9.61 -0.70 23.34
C CYS A 17 10.81 -1.10 22.50
N ALA A 18 10.79 -0.75 21.21
CA ALA A 18 11.95 -0.85 20.32
C ALA A 18 12.49 0.52 19.95
N THR A 19 13.76 0.62 19.64
CA THR A 19 14.35 1.85 19.12
C THR A 19 13.86 2.06 17.68
N ASN A 20 13.29 3.22 17.41
CA ASN A 20 12.92 3.65 16.06
C ASN A 20 14.20 3.86 15.23
N PRO A 21 14.37 3.17 14.10
CA PRO A 21 15.60 3.28 13.30
C PRO A 21 15.82 4.68 12.70
N VAL A 22 14.75 5.48 12.56
CA VAL A 22 14.79 6.82 11.96
C VAL A 22 15.08 7.88 13.00
N THR A 23 14.37 7.85 14.16
CA THR A 23 14.43 8.90 15.16
C THR A 23 15.39 8.61 16.32
N GLY A 24 15.78 7.35 16.48
CA GLY A 24 16.54 6.88 17.64
C GLY A 24 15.72 6.84 18.95
N GLN A 25 14.46 7.26 18.92
CA GLN A 25 13.58 7.26 20.08
C GLN A 25 12.95 5.88 20.31
N ARG A 26 12.39 5.68 21.49
CA ARG A 26 11.66 4.44 21.81
C ARG A 26 10.22 4.54 21.35
N ASP A 27 9.81 3.60 20.47
CA ASP A 27 8.45 3.42 20.01
C ASP A 27 7.80 2.20 20.65
N LEU A 28 6.47 2.22 20.76
CA LEU A 28 5.71 1.04 21.12
C LEU A 28 5.80 0.03 19.95
N ALA A 29 6.53 -1.05 20.16
CA ALA A 29 6.67 -2.16 19.23
C ALA A 29 6.51 -3.47 20.00
N LEU A 30 5.32 -4.06 19.91
CA LEU A 30 4.96 -5.30 20.60
C LEU A 30 5.46 -6.55 19.87
N ILE A 31 6.04 -6.37 18.69
CA ILE A 31 6.68 -7.46 17.93
C ILE A 31 8.14 -7.13 17.64
N SER A 32 8.97 -8.16 17.70
CA SER A 32 10.38 -8.09 17.35
C SER A 32 10.58 -7.91 15.84
N GLU A 33 11.81 -7.62 15.41
CA GLU A 33 12.14 -7.53 13.98
C GLU A 33 11.98 -8.89 13.28
N ALA A 34 12.29 -9.99 13.94
CA ALA A 34 12.11 -11.34 13.40
C ALA A 34 10.62 -11.66 13.17
N GLU A 35 9.75 -11.29 14.12
CA GLU A 35 8.31 -11.45 13.97
C GLU A 35 7.73 -10.53 12.90
N GLU A 36 8.26 -9.29 12.76
CA GLU A 36 7.93 -8.36 11.70
C GLU A 36 8.20 -8.98 10.32
N ILE A 37 9.38 -9.56 10.12
CA ILE A 37 9.78 -10.20 8.87
C ILE A 37 8.90 -11.42 8.57
N GLU A 38 8.63 -12.25 9.58
CA GLU A 38 7.80 -13.45 9.41
C GLU A 38 6.33 -13.10 9.10
N LEU A 39 5.81 -12.03 9.70
CA LEU A 39 4.48 -11.51 9.38
C LEU A 39 4.40 -11.08 7.91
N GLY A 40 5.39 -10.30 7.44
CA GLY A 40 5.47 -9.89 6.03
C GLY A 40 5.58 -11.08 5.08
N ARG A 41 6.41 -12.07 5.41
CA ARG A 41 6.58 -13.28 4.61
C ARG A 41 5.29 -14.09 4.45
N LYS A 42 4.49 -14.20 5.51
CA LYS A 42 3.18 -14.88 5.46
C LYS A 42 2.19 -14.11 4.59
N SER A 43 2.11 -12.79 4.79
CA SER A 43 1.20 -11.95 4.03
C SER A 43 1.59 -11.79 2.57
N ASP A 44 2.88 -11.95 2.20
CA ASP A 44 3.35 -11.91 0.80
C ASP A 44 2.64 -12.95 -0.08
N ALA A 45 2.43 -14.17 0.45
CA ALA A 45 1.73 -15.21 -0.29
C ALA A 45 0.28 -14.82 -0.63
N GLU A 46 -0.42 -14.19 0.32
CA GLU A 46 -1.79 -13.73 0.13
C GLU A 46 -1.86 -12.58 -0.88
N VAL A 47 -0.93 -11.62 -0.80
CA VAL A 47 -0.86 -10.51 -1.76
C VAL A 47 -0.61 -11.01 -3.17
N ARG A 48 0.35 -11.92 -3.36
CA ARG A 48 0.65 -12.51 -4.67
C ARG A 48 -0.52 -13.29 -5.24
N GLN A 49 -1.27 -13.98 -4.40
CA GLN A 49 -2.48 -14.68 -4.81
C GLN A 49 -3.60 -13.71 -5.19
N GLN A 50 -3.78 -12.65 -4.40
CA GLN A 50 -4.87 -11.69 -4.57
C GLN A 50 -4.70 -10.80 -5.79
N TYR A 51 -3.48 -10.32 -6.07
CA TYR A 51 -3.22 -9.33 -7.12
C TYR A 51 -2.58 -9.94 -8.37
N GLY A 52 -1.98 -11.11 -8.27
CA GLY A 52 -1.12 -11.66 -9.32
C GLY A 52 0.21 -10.93 -9.43
N VAL A 53 1.25 -11.62 -9.85
CA VAL A 53 2.56 -11.03 -10.15
C VAL A 53 2.65 -10.76 -11.64
N TYR A 54 3.07 -9.55 -12.03
CA TYR A 54 3.25 -9.22 -13.45
C TYR A 54 4.39 -10.04 -14.04
N THR A 55 4.15 -10.69 -15.15
CA THR A 55 5.01 -11.78 -15.68
C THR A 55 6.23 -11.30 -16.47
N ASP A 56 6.42 -9.98 -16.69
CA ASP A 56 7.62 -9.42 -17.33
C ASP A 56 8.80 -9.45 -16.35
N ALA A 57 9.67 -10.46 -16.50
CA ALA A 57 10.84 -10.65 -15.65
C ALA A 57 11.86 -9.50 -15.75
N ALA A 58 11.98 -8.84 -16.91
CA ALA A 58 12.90 -7.72 -17.10
C ALA A 58 12.41 -6.48 -16.36
N LEU A 59 11.10 -6.22 -16.42
CA LEU A 59 10.47 -5.11 -15.71
C LEU A 59 10.45 -5.37 -14.20
N GLN A 60 10.19 -6.62 -13.77
CA GLN A 60 10.29 -7.02 -12.37
C GLN A 60 11.71 -6.77 -11.81
N ALA A 61 12.75 -7.19 -12.54
CA ALA A 61 14.14 -6.97 -12.14
C ALA A 61 14.50 -5.47 -12.14
N TYR A 62 13.90 -4.69 -13.02
CA TYR A 62 14.09 -3.24 -13.05
C TYR A 62 13.52 -2.57 -11.80
N VAL A 63 12.28 -2.89 -11.42
CA VAL A 63 11.64 -2.39 -10.20
C VAL A 63 12.44 -2.79 -8.95
N GLN A 64 12.86 -4.05 -8.85
CA GLN A 64 13.71 -4.54 -7.75
C GLN A 64 15.00 -3.72 -7.64
N ARG A 65 15.72 -3.51 -8.74
CA ARG A 65 16.99 -2.77 -8.75
C ARG A 65 16.83 -1.32 -8.32
N VAL A 66 15.79 -0.63 -8.81
CA VAL A 66 15.52 0.77 -8.42
C VAL A 66 15.20 0.83 -6.92
N GLY A 67 14.35 -0.08 -6.44
CA GLY A 67 14.01 -0.16 -5.02
C GLY A 67 15.21 -0.48 -4.12
N GLU A 68 16.04 -1.45 -4.50
CA GLU A 68 17.27 -1.79 -3.75
C GLU A 68 18.24 -0.63 -3.68
N LYS A 69 18.41 0.14 -4.77
CA LYS A 69 19.23 1.35 -4.76
C LYS A 69 18.75 2.36 -3.74
N VAL A 70 17.44 2.59 -3.63
CA VAL A 70 16.85 3.51 -2.65
C VAL A 70 16.94 2.93 -1.23
N ALA A 71 16.57 1.67 -1.04
CA ALA A 71 16.60 1.00 0.25
C ALA A 71 18.01 0.90 0.85
N GLY A 72 19.02 0.72 0.02
CA GLY A 72 20.44 0.68 0.43
C GLY A 72 20.93 1.99 1.05
N HIS A 73 20.24 3.12 0.79
CA HIS A 73 20.55 4.43 1.37
C HIS A 73 19.56 4.86 2.46
N SER A 74 18.68 3.95 2.90
CA SER A 74 17.67 4.17 3.93
C SER A 74 18.25 4.04 5.35
N HIS A 75 17.41 4.24 6.36
CA HIS A 75 17.78 4.03 7.77
C HIS A 75 17.82 2.55 8.19
N ARG A 76 17.41 1.61 7.30
CA ARG A 76 17.52 0.16 7.54
C ARG A 76 18.17 -0.53 6.33
N PRO A 77 19.43 -0.18 5.94
CA PRO A 77 20.06 -0.72 4.72
C PRO A 77 20.39 -2.21 4.83
N GLY A 78 20.46 -2.76 6.05
CA GLY A 78 20.72 -4.19 6.30
C GLY A 78 19.47 -5.07 6.23
N LEU A 79 18.26 -4.50 6.15
CA LEU A 79 17.05 -5.27 5.94
C LEU A 79 17.00 -5.78 4.50
N ARG A 80 16.54 -7.02 4.31
CA ARG A 80 16.30 -7.55 2.98
C ARG A 80 14.98 -7.03 2.46
N TYR A 81 15.02 -6.26 1.35
CA TYR A 81 13.84 -5.72 0.70
C TYR A 81 13.41 -6.57 -0.50
N HIS A 82 12.11 -6.73 -0.64
CA HIS A 82 11.45 -7.44 -1.73
C HIS A 82 10.50 -6.48 -2.44
N PHE A 83 10.84 -6.09 -3.67
CA PHE A 83 10.00 -5.22 -4.48
C PHE A 83 9.28 -6.07 -5.52
N THR A 84 7.95 -6.14 -5.45
CA THR A 84 7.14 -6.96 -6.33
C THR A 84 6.25 -6.09 -7.21
N LEU A 85 6.35 -6.28 -8.52
CA LEU A 85 5.43 -5.68 -9.49
C LEU A 85 4.18 -6.56 -9.62
N LEU A 86 3.05 -6.00 -9.25
CA LEU A 86 1.75 -6.68 -9.28
C LEU A 86 1.02 -6.44 -10.61
N ASP A 87 0.31 -7.48 -11.10
CA ASP A 87 -0.55 -7.37 -12.28
C ASP A 87 -1.92 -6.78 -11.91
N SER A 88 -1.92 -5.51 -11.50
CA SER A 88 -3.14 -4.75 -11.25
C SER A 88 -3.15 -3.47 -12.05
N ALA A 89 -4.31 -3.15 -12.61
CA ALA A 89 -4.55 -1.87 -13.30
C ALA A 89 -4.75 -0.69 -12.34
N ASP A 90 -4.93 -0.95 -11.06
CA ASP A 90 -5.09 0.09 -10.04
C ASP A 90 -3.81 0.92 -9.92
N VAL A 91 -3.97 2.21 -9.65
CA VAL A 91 -2.83 3.10 -9.38
C VAL A 91 -2.48 2.96 -7.90
N ASN A 92 -1.55 2.07 -7.56
CA ASN A 92 -1.21 1.76 -6.18
C ASN A 92 0.25 1.33 -5.97
N ALA A 93 0.76 1.60 -4.76
CA ALA A 93 1.92 0.98 -4.16
C ALA A 93 1.65 0.85 -2.65
N PHE A 94 2.24 -0.14 -1.99
CA PHE A 94 2.09 -0.32 -0.54
C PHE A 94 3.20 -1.20 0.02
N ALA A 95 3.45 -1.04 1.32
CA ALA A 95 4.43 -1.83 2.06
C ALA A 95 3.76 -2.72 3.12
N LEU A 96 4.25 -3.94 3.24
CA LEU A 96 4.01 -4.81 4.39
C LEU A 96 5.20 -4.77 5.36
N PRO A 97 5.02 -5.21 6.61
CA PRO A 97 6.12 -5.37 7.54
C PRO A 97 7.29 -6.19 6.96
N GLY A 98 8.51 -5.97 7.46
CA GLY A 98 9.65 -6.82 7.14
C GLY A 98 10.28 -6.60 5.76
N GLY A 99 9.96 -5.48 5.08
CA GLY A 99 10.62 -5.10 3.82
C GLY A 99 9.93 -5.60 2.54
N TYR A 100 8.69 -6.05 2.61
CA TYR A 100 7.90 -6.45 1.44
C TYR A 100 7.17 -5.24 0.88
N ILE A 101 7.53 -4.83 -0.33
CA ILE A 101 7.01 -3.63 -1.01
C ILE A 101 6.42 -4.02 -2.36
N TYR A 102 5.25 -3.52 -2.64
CA TYR A 102 4.48 -3.80 -3.85
C TYR A 102 4.23 -2.52 -4.62
N ILE A 103 4.30 -2.65 -5.93
CA ILE A 103 3.90 -1.60 -6.87
C ILE A 103 3.07 -2.23 -7.97
N THR A 104 1.98 -1.60 -8.36
CA THR A 104 1.14 -2.11 -9.43
C THR A 104 1.62 -1.62 -10.79
N ARG A 105 1.33 -2.38 -11.86
CA ARG A 105 1.59 -1.90 -13.22
C ARG A 105 0.75 -0.66 -13.55
N GLY A 106 -0.39 -0.50 -12.87
CA GLY A 106 -1.24 0.67 -13.06
C GLY A 106 -0.55 1.97 -12.72
N ILE A 107 0.17 2.08 -11.58
CA ILE A 107 0.89 3.30 -11.25
C ILE A 107 2.08 3.53 -12.19
N LEU A 108 2.79 2.47 -12.61
CA LEU A 108 3.91 2.59 -13.56
C LEU A 108 3.51 3.31 -14.85
N ALA A 109 2.29 3.07 -15.35
CA ALA A 109 1.79 3.68 -16.57
C ALA A 109 1.61 5.20 -16.48
N TYR A 110 1.60 5.77 -15.29
CA TYR A 110 1.43 7.21 -15.06
C TYR A 110 2.71 7.92 -14.65
N LEU A 111 3.75 7.20 -14.28
CA LEU A 111 5.05 7.78 -13.96
C LEU A 111 5.81 8.16 -15.24
N ASN A 112 6.66 9.19 -15.14
CA ASN A 112 7.35 9.78 -16.30
C ASN A 112 8.86 9.55 -16.28
N SER A 113 9.42 9.00 -15.21
CA SER A 113 10.87 8.82 -15.05
C SER A 113 11.21 7.75 -14.01
N GLU A 114 12.45 7.24 -14.06
CA GLU A 114 12.96 6.36 -12.99
C GLU A 114 13.01 7.07 -11.64
N ALA A 115 13.26 8.38 -11.62
CA ALA A 115 13.21 9.15 -10.38
C ALA A 115 11.81 9.19 -9.76
N GLU A 116 10.73 9.25 -10.57
CA GLU A 116 9.37 9.13 -10.05
C GLU A 116 9.06 7.72 -9.54
N LEU A 117 9.56 6.67 -10.21
CA LEU A 117 9.50 5.31 -9.69
C LEU A 117 10.27 5.19 -8.37
N ALA A 118 11.47 5.72 -8.30
CA ALA A 118 12.27 5.77 -7.07
C ALA A 118 11.56 6.56 -5.97
N ALA A 119 10.80 7.61 -6.31
CA ALA A 119 10.01 8.40 -5.36
C ALA A 119 8.89 7.59 -4.73
N VAL A 120 8.12 6.84 -5.53
CA VAL A 120 7.09 5.92 -5.02
C VAL A 120 7.73 4.87 -4.11
N LEU A 121 8.77 4.18 -4.58
CA LEU A 121 9.43 3.14 -3.80
C LEU A 121 10.13 3.69 -2.55
N GLY A 122 10.68 4.91 -2.62
CA GLY A 122 11.28 5.61 -1.50
C GLY A 122 10.30 5.96 -0.39
N HIS A 123 9.08 6.35 -0.75
CA HIS A 123 7.97 6.55 0.17
C HIS A 123 7.63 5.26 0.91
N GLU A 124 7.49 4.14 0.17
CA GLU A 124 7.21 2.83 0.77
C GLU A 124 8.36 2.34 1.67
N VAL A 125 9.62 2.55 1.24
CA VAL A 125 10.80 2.30 2.09
C VAL A 125 10.74 3.17 3.35
N GLY A 126 10.24 4.40 3.27
CA GLY A 126 9.98 5.28 4.43
C GLY A 126 9.04 4.62 5.44
N HIS A 127 7.93 4.04 5.00
CA HIS A 127 7.00 3.30 5.86
C HIS A 127 7.68 2.10 6.55
N VAL A 128 8.48 1.34 5.81
CA VAL A 128 9.22 0.19 6.35
C VAL A 128 10.28 0.62 7.37
N THR A 129 11.05 1.66 7.07
CA THR A 129 12.15 2.11 7.94
C THR A 129 11.66 2.76 9.23
N ALA A 130 10.56 3.54 9.16
CA ALA A 130 9.90 4.09 10.35
C ALA A 130 9.01 3.06 11.07
N ARG A 131 8.91 1.83 10.55
CA ARG A 131 8.13 0.72 11.13
C ARG A 131 6.66 1.08 11.34
N HIS A 132 6.05 1.86 10.42
CA HIS A 132 4.68 2.36 10.55
C HIS A 132 3.66 1.23 10.75
N SER A 133 3.77 0.14 9.98
CA SER A 133 2.89 -1.04 10.14
C SER A 133 3.03 -1.68 11.52
N VAL A 134 4.25 -1.79 12.07
CA VAL A 134 4.50 -2.34 13.41
C VAL A 134 3.91 -1.45 14.48
N ARG A 135 4.09 -0.13 14.37
CA ARG A 135 3.54 0.86 15.31
C ARG A 135 2.00 0.81 15.31
N GLN A 136 1.39 0.77 14.11
CA GLN A 136 -0.06 0.67 13.97
C GLN A 136 -0.60 -0.65 14.52
N TYR A 137 0.05 -1.78 14.20
CA TYR A 137 -0.31 -3.10 14.74
C TYR A 137 -0.19 -3.13 16.27
N SER A 138 0.91 -2.60 16.82
CA SER A 138 1.14 -2.56 18.26
C SER A 138 0.12 -1.68 18.99
N ALA A 139 -0.24 -0.53 18.41
CA ALA A 139 -1.29 0.33 18.94
C ALA A 139 -2.66 -0.35 18.94
N ALA A 140 -3.00 -1.07 17.86
CA ALA A 140 -4.23 -1.84 17.75
C ALA A 140 -4.29 -2.98 18.79
N MET A 141 -3.18 -3.70 18.97
CA MET A 141 -3.09 -4.74 20.01
C MET A 141 -3.22 -4.16 21.41
N ALA A 142 -2.53 -3.07 21.72
CA ALA A 142 -2.63 -2.40 23.03
C ALA A 142 -4.07 -1.93 23.31
N ALA A 143 -4.75 -1.36 22.32
CA ALA A 143 -6.14 -0.96 22.41
C ALA A 143 -7.07 -2.17 22.65
N SER A 144 -6.82 -3.31 21.96
CA SER A 144 -7.57 -4.55 22.16
C SER A 144 -7.39 -5.12 23.57
N ILE A 145 -6.17 -5.10 24.11
CA ILE A 145 -5.91 -5.52 25.50
C ILE A 145 -6.63 -4.59 26.47
N GLY A 146 -6.54 -3.28 26.28
CA GLY A 146 -7.26 -2.30 27.11
C GLY A 146 -8.77 -2.49 27.06
N TYR A 147 -9.34 -2.76 25.88
CA TYR A 147 -10.76 -3.06 25.73
C TYR A 147 -11.16 -4.32 26.50
N ASN A 148 -10.43 -5.44 26.36
CA ASN A 148 -10.74 -6.69 27.02
C ASN A 148 -10.68 -6.55 28.56
N ILE A 149 -9.69 -5.82 29.10
CA ILE A 149 -9.59 -5.51 30.52
C ILE A 149 -10.79 -4.67 30.97
N THR A 150 -11.12 -3.61 30.22
CA THR A 150 -12.25 -2.72 30.57
C THR A 150 -13.59 -3.43 30.46
N ALA A 151 -13.77 -4.31 29.44
CA ALA A 151 -14.99 -5.09 29.26
C ALA A 151 -15.24 -6.08 30.41
N LEU A 152 -14.19 -6.54 31.10
CA LEU A 152 -14.33 -7.35 32.30
C LEU A 152 -15.03 -6.61 33.44
N PHE A 153 -14.87 -5.27 33.52
CA PHE A 153 -15.46 -4.42 34.57
C PHE A 153 -16.70 -3.67 34.10
N LEU A 154 -16.95 -3.56 32.77
CA LEU A 154 -18.07 -2.81 32.19
C LEU A 154 -18.86 -3.71 31.21
N PRO A 155 -19.91 -4.41 31.68
CA PRO A 155 -20.71 -5.37 30.89
C PRO A 155 -21.23 -4.84 29.53
N PRO A 156 -21.64 -3.56 29.38
CA PRO A 156 -22.11 -3.05 28.09
C PRO A 156 -21.09 -3.14 26.94
N LEU A 157 -19.79 -3.20 27.26
CA LEU A 157 -18.70 -3.33 26.26
C LEU A 157 -18.52 -4.76 25.74
N GLN A 158 -19.18 -5.75 26.33
CA GLN A 158 -19.18 -7.16 25.87
C GLN A 158 -20.16 -7.40 24.71
N SER A 159 -20.80 -6.34 24.19
CA SER A 159 -21.73 -6.43 23.07
C SER A 159 -21.04 -6.91 21.78
N LYS A 160 -21.80 -7.62 20.91
CA LYS A 160 -21.33 -8.05 19.58
C LYS A 160 -20.82 -6.88 18.74
N THR A 161 -21.35 -5.67 18.91
CA THR A 161 -20.95 -4.45 18.23
C THR A 161 -19.55 -4.00 18.67
N GLY A 162 -19.24 -4.04 19.97
CA GLY A 162 -17.91 -3.72 20.48
C GLY A 162 -16.85 -4.71 19.98
N GLN A 163 -17.18 -6.01 19.95
CA GLN A 163 -16.29 -7.06 19.48
C GLN A 163 -16.06 -7.00 17.95
N SER A 164 -17.07 -6.56 17.17
CA SER A 164 -16.92 -6.38 15.72
C SER A 164 -15.99 -5.22 15.36
N ILE A 165 -15.95 -4.16 16.15
CA ILE A 165 -15.02 -3.04 15.99
C ILE A 165 -13.58 -3.52 16.14
N PHE A 166 -13.30 -4.40 17.09
CA PHE A 166 -11.95 -4.95 17.30
C PHE A 166 -11.56 -6.04 16.29
N ASN A 167 -12.49 -6.83 15.80
CA ASN A 167 -12.24 -7.78 14.70
C ASN A 167 -11.95 -7.07 13.37
N SER A 168 -12.41 -5.81 13.24
CA SER A 168 -12.07 -4.93 12.09
C SER A 168 -10.65 -4.37 12.16
N LEU A 169 -9.94 -4.53 13.27
CA LEU A 169 -8.57 -4.00 13.43
C LEU A 169 -7.54 -4.74 12.54
N GLY A 170 -7.81 -5.99 12.13
CA GLY A 170 -7.10 -6.64 11.04
C GLY A 170 -7.24 -5.88 9.72
N GLY A 171 -8.39 -5.24 9.48
CA GLY A 171 -8.62 -4.31 8.38
C GLY A 171 -7.91 -2.96 8.56
N ALA A 172 -7.54 -2.56 9.77
CA ALA A 172 -6.86 -1.28 10.00
C ALA A 172 -5.43 -1.25 9.43
N LEU A 173 -4.75 -2.39 9.37
CA LEU A 173 -3.46 -2.52 8.66
C LEU A 173 -3.62 -2.27 7.15
N LEU A 174 -4.79 -2.56 6.60
CA LEU A 174 -5.13 -2.37 5.19
C LEU A 174 -5.87 -1.05 4.93
N SER A 175 -6.30 -0.33 5.97
CA SER A 175 -7.08 0.93 5.86
C SER A 175 -6.24 2.18 5.67
N GLY A 176 -4.94 2.03 5.52
CA GLY A 176 -4.00 3.14 5.29
C GLY A 176 -3.39 3.71 6.56
N TYR A 177 -2.35 4.49 6.36
CA TYR A 177 -1.59 5.12 7.43
C TYR A 177 -2.23 6.44 7.87
N GLY A 178 -2.04 6.79 9.13
CA GLY A 178 -2.43 8.10 9.62
C GLY A 178 -1.58 9.21 9.01
N ARG A 179 -2.13 10.43 9.00
CA ARG A 179 -1.51 11.61 8.39
C ARG A 179 -0.04 11.83 8.77
N ASP A 180 0.29 11.67 10.05
CA ASP A 180 1.65 11.91 10.53
C ASP A 180 2.65 10.89 9.97
N HIS A 181 2.21 9.63 9.81
CA HIS A 181 3.00 8.59 9.16
C HIS A 181 3.24 8.89 7.67
N GLU A 182 2.22 9.43 6.98
CA GLU A 182 2.36 9.83 5.58
C GLU A 182 3.38 10.97 5.41
N LEU A 183 3.30 11.99 6.27
CA LEU A 183 4.23 13.11 6.25
C LEU A 183 5.67 12.67 6.61
N GLU A 184 5.81 11.70 7.52
CA GLU A 184 7.11 11.09 7.84
C GLU A 184 7.64 10.29 6.65
N ALA A 185 6.81 9.48 5.98
CA ALA A 185 7.20 8.70 4.81
C ALA A 185 7.58 9.59 3.62
N ASP A 186 6.86 10.69 3.39
CA ASP A 186 7.19 11.67 2.35
C ASP A 186 8.56 12.32 2.59
N ARG A 187 8.84 12.74 3.83
CA ARG A 187 10.14 13.29 4.21
C ARG A 187 11.26 12.29 4.01
N LEU A 188 11.06 11.05 4.46
CA LEU A 188 12.04 9.98 4.31
C LEU A 188 12.26 9.62 2.85
N GLY A 189 11.19 9.55 2.05
CA GLY A 189 11.27 9.33 0.61
C GLY A 189 12.14 10.38 -0.08
N ALA A 190 11.90 11.67 0.18
CA ALA A 190 12.72 12.75 -0.38
C ALA A 190 14.19 12.66 0.05
N GLU A 191 14.45 12.32 1.32
CA GLU A 191 15.80 12.11 1.84
C GLU A 191 16.50 10.93 1.15
N TYR A 192 15.80 9.80 0.95
CA TYR A 192 16.37 8.61 0.32
C TYR A 192 16.62 8.80 -1.18
N LEU A 193 15.77 9.57 -1.87
CA LEU A 193 16.04 9.98 -3.24
C LEU A 193 17.36 10.75 -3.33
N ALA A 194 17.53 11.80 -2.51
CA ALA A 194 18.73 12.60 -2.50
C ALA A 194 19.99 11.75 -2.23
N ARG A 195 19.94 10.88 -1.21
CA ARG A 195 21.04 9.97 -0.87
C ARG A 195 21.36 8.96 -1.99
N SER A 196 20.37 8.62 -2.83
CA SER A 196 20.49 7.70 -3.95
C SER A 196 20.81 8.40 -5.28
N ALA A 197 21.12 9.71 -5.25
CA ALA A 197 21.39 10.56 -6.42
C ALA A 197 20.20 10.67 -7.38
N TYR A 198 18.95 10.49 -6.92
CA TYR A 198 17.76 10.89 -7.64
C TYR A 198 17.32 12.30 -7.26
N ASP A 199 16.56 12.94 -8.16
CA ASP A 199 15.99 14.26 -7.89
C ASP A 199 14.83 14.15 -6.86
N PRO A 200 14.93 14.74 -5.65
CA PRO A 200 13.84 14.74 -4.69
C PRO A 200 12.56 15.42 -5.20
N GLN A 201 12.65 16.30 -6.21
CA GLN A 201 11.49 16.94 -6.83
C GLN A 201 10.59 15.93 -7.56
N ALA A 202 11.08 14.74 -7.88
CA ALA A 202 10.26 13.66 -8.43
C ALA A 202 9.08 13.28 -7.52
N MET A 203 9.20 13.45 -6.18
CA MET A 203 8.08 13.28 -5.24
C MET A 203 6.90 14.21 -5.57
N ILE A 204 7.18 15.45 -5.98
CA ILE A 204 6.14 16.43 -6.37
C ILE A 204 5.39 15.93 -7.60
N GLY A 205 6.13 15.41 -8.59
CA GLY A 205 5.55 14.81 -9.79
C GLY A 205 4.59 13.67 -9.45
N VAL A 206 5.00 12.75 -8.58
CA VAL A 206 4.17 11.61 -8.13
C VAL A 206 2.88 12.08 -7.45
N ILE A 207 2.96 13.01 -6.49
CA ILE A 207 1.76 13.53 -5.81
C ILE A 207 0.85 14.26 -6.80
N GLY A 208 1.42 14.97 -7.78
CA GLY A 208 0.65 15.58 -8.88
C GLY A 208 -0.09 14.54 -9.72
N VAL A 209 0.53 13.42 -10.07
CA VAL A 209 -0.11 12.30 -10.77
C VAL A 209 -1.28 11.77 -9.94
N LEU A 210 -1.08 11.50 -8.65
CA LEU A 210 -2.12 11.00 -7.76
C LEU A 210 -3.30 11.97 -7.69
N LYS A 211 -3.03 13.26 -7.51
CA LYS A 211 -4.09 14.30 -7.48
C LYS A 211 -4.90 14.34 -8.77
N ASN A 212 -4.24 14.24 -9.92
CA ASN A 212 -4.93 14.22 -11.21
C ASN A 212 -5.81 12.96 -11.36
N GLN A 213 -5.38 11.81 -10.84
CA GLN A 213 -6.20 10.60 -10.83
C GLN A 213 -7.45 10.76 -9.96
N GLU A 214 -7.33 11.39 -8.79
CA GLU A 214 -8.49 11.71 -7.94
C GLU A 214 -9.50 12.61 -8.66
N LEU A 215 -9.03 13.67 -9.28
CA LEU A 215 -9.88 14.60 -10.04
C LEU A 215 -10.57 13.92 -11.23
N PHE A 216 -9.83 13.08 -11.96
CA PHE A 216 -10.37 12.32 -13.08
C PHE A 216 -11.47 11.34 -12.64
N GLU A 217 -11.25 10.62 -11.55
CA GLU A 217 -12.27 9.69 -11.02
C GLU A 217 -13.52 10.43 -10.54
N ARG A 218 -13.37 11.56 -9.87
CA ARG A 218 -14.52 12.41 -9.48
C ARG A 218 -15.32 12.89 -10.70
N GLN A 219 -14.64 13.33 -11.74
CA GLN A 219 -15.28 13.76 -12.98
C GLN A 219 -16.02 12.61 -13.67
N ARG A 220 -15.39 11.45 -13.76
CA ARG A 220 -16.02 10.25 -14.31
C ARG A 220 -17.26 9.84 -13.52
N ALA A 221 -17.15 9.80 -12.20
CA ALA A 221 -18.24 9.42 -11.31
C ALA A 221 -19.45 10.36 -11.51
N THR A 222 -19.19 11.66 -11.61
CA THR A 222 -20.24 12.66 -11.91
C THR A 222 -20.90 12.40 -13.27
N THR A 223 -20.11 12.14 -14.31
CA THR A 223 -20.62 11.86 -15.66
C THR A 223 -21.42 10.56 -15.73
N GLU A 224 -21.01 9.55 -14.96
CA GLU A 224 -21.65 8.23 -14.90
C GLU A 224 -22.80 8.18 -13.86
N GLY A 225 -23.11 9.29 -13.17
CA GLY A 225 -24.19 9.38 -12.17
C GLY A 225 -23.99 8.45 -10.96
N ARG A 226 -22.75 8.18 -10.59
CA ARG A 226 -22.38 7.32 -9.46
C ARG A 226 -21.53 8.06 -8.43
N GLU A 227 -21.46 7.53 -7.23
CA GLU A 227 -20.45 7.98 -6.26
C GLU A 227 -19.03 7.74 -6.80
N PRO A 228 -18.09 8.68 -6.57
CA PRO A 228 -16.69 8.46 -6.85
C PRO A 228 -16.24 7.16 -6.17
N ARG A 229 -15.58 6.31 -6.92
CA ARG A 229 -14.93 5.15 -6.30
C ARG A 229 -13.89 5.71 -5.34
N THR A 230 -14.04 5.43 -4.06
CA THR A 230 -12.91 5.49 -3.15
C THR A 230 -11.98 4.39 -3.66
N TYR A 231 -10.96 4.78 -4.41
CA TYR A 231 -10.02 3.82 -4.96
C TYR A 231 -9.48 3.01 -3.79
N HIS A 232 -9.57 1.68 -3.87
CA HIS A 232 -8.76 0.78 -3.06
C HIS A 232 -7.28 0.86 -3.52
N GLY A 233 -6.84 2.02 -3.92
CA GLY A 233 -5.51 2.36 -4.38
C GLY A 233 -4.82 3.29 -3.39
N VAL A 234 -3.79 3.97 -3.86
CA VAL A 234 -2.94 4.89 -3.08
C VAL A 234 -3.73 5.86 -2.17
N PHE A 235 -4.94 6.28 -2.54
CA PHE A 235 -5.75 7.17 -1.68
C PHE A 235 -6.42 6.47 -0.49
N ALA A 236 -6.64 5.16 -0.58
CA ALA A 236 -7.14 4.40 0.57
C ALA A 236 -6.02 4.11 1.57
N SER A 237 -4.82 3.80 1.05
CA SER A 237 -3.63 3.58 1.87
C SER A 237 -2.90 4.87 2.28
N HIS A 238 -3.02 5.97 1.48
CA HIS A 238 -2.28 7.23 1.66
C HIS A 238 -3.17 8.47 1.52
N PRO A 239 -3.98 8.81 2.54
CA PRO A 239 -4.94 9.92 2.45
C PRO A 239 -4.28 11.31 2.44
N SER A 240 -5.05 12.32 2.02
CA SER A 240 -4.78 13.77 2.10
C SER A 240 -3.64 14.34 1.22
N ALA A 241 -3.79 14.23 -0.12
CA ALA A 241 -2.81 14.72 -1.11
C ALA A 241 -2.49 16.25 -1.01
N ASP A 242 -3.45 17.11 -0.66
CA ASP A 242 -3.23 18.57 -0.70
C ASP A 242 -2.23 19.07 0.35
N GLN A 243 -2.28 18.52 1.56
CA GLN A 243 -1.33 18.91 2.63
C GLN A 243 0.04 18.26 2.43
N ARG A 244 0.05 17.02 1.91
CA ARG A 244 1.27 16.31 1.54
C ARG A 244 2.04 17.08 0.47
N LEU A 245 1.34 17.59 -0.57
CA LEU A 245 1.98 18.35 -1.63
C LEU A 245 2.77 19.56 -1.09
N GLN A 246 2.18 20.33 -0.17
CA GLN A 246 2.87 21.47 0.44
C GLN A 246 4.11 21.06 1.24
N GLN A 247 4.05 19.94 1.95
CA GLN A 247 5.18 19.44 2.72
C GLN A 247 6.27 18.86 1.81
N VAL A 248 5.89 18.05 0.84
CA VAL A 248 6.85 17.44 -0.11
C VAL A 248 7.61 18.50 -0.87
N VAL A 249 6.97 19.61 -1.26
CA VAL A 249 7.67 20.74 -1.88
C VAL A 249 8.79 21.28 -0.96
N ARG A 250 8.51 21.46 0.34
CA ARG A 250 9.52 21.92 1.31
C ARG A 250 10.64 20.90 1.51
N GLU A 251 10.29 19.62 1.66
CA GLU A 251 11.29 18.57 1.89
C GLU A 251 12.14 18.32 0.63
N ALA A 252 11.54 18.32 -0.57
CA ALA A 252 12.28 18.23 -1.82
C ALA A 252 13.29 19.36 -1.98
N GLU A 253 12.92 20.61 -1.62
CA GLU A 253 13.81 21.74 -1.66
C GLU A 253 14.93 21.64 -0.61
N ARG A 254 14.61 21.16 0.60
CA ARG A 254 15.58 20.92 1.69
C ARG A 254 16.67 19.93 1.31
N PHE A 255 16.30 18.87 0.58
CA PHE A 255 17.23 17.82 0.16
C PHE A 255 17.81 18.06 -1.24
N ARG A 256 17.47 19.17 -1.88
CA ARG A 256 18.00 19.52 -3.19
C ARG A 256 19.52 19.65 -3.14
N SER A 257 20.20 18.87 -3.99
CA SER A 257 21.64 18.92 -4.14
C SER A 257 22.02 19.73 -5.39
N PRO A 258 23.06 20.56 -5.36
CA PRO A 258 23.65 21.13 -6.58
C PRO A 258 24.30 20.10 -7.49
N SER A 259 24.54 18.88 -6.97
CA SER A 259 25.13 17.78 -7.74
C SER A 259 24.17 17.32 -8.83
N ALA A 260 24.71 16.78 -9.93
CA ALA A 260 23.91 16.18 -10.98
C ALA A 260 22.99 15.09 -10.41
N VAL A 261 21.68 15.33 -10.50
CA VAL A 261 20.65 14.37 -10.11
C VAL A 261 20.11 13.68 -11.34
N THR A 262 19.76 12.41 -11.17
CA THR A 262 19.32 11.54 -12.24
C THR A 262 17.80 11.54 -12.31
N LEU A 263 17.23 11.80 -13.49
CA LEU A 263 15.80 11.60 -13.78
C LEU A 263 15.56 10.32 -14.58
N GLU A 264 16.48 9.94 -15.45
CA GLU A 264 16.43 8.74 -16.31
C GLU A 264 15.09 8.56 -17.04
N ARG A 265 14.54 9.67 -17.59
CA ARG A 265 13.24 9.66 -18.27
C ARG A 265 13.23 8.74 -19.49
N SER A 266 14.24 8.86 -20.36
CA SER A 266 14.30 8.10 -21.63
C SER A 266 14.44 6.60 -21.35
N ALA A 267 15.30 6.22 -20.40
CA ALA A 267 15.50 4.83 -20.01
C ALA A 267 14.20 4.24 -19.40
N TYR A 268 13.50 5.01 -18.56
CA TYR A 268 12.22 4.62 -18.01
C TYR A 268 11.19 4.36 -19.12
N MET A 269 11.00 5.31 -20.04
CA MET A 269 10.02 5.18 -21.12
C MET A 269 10.29 3.97 -22.03
N GLN A 270 11.56 3.64 -22.26
CA GLN A 270 11.93 2.42 -22.99
C GLN A 270 11.52 1.14 -22.24
N LYS A 271 11.65 1.13 -20.90
CA LYS A 271 11.23 0.01 -20.06
C LYS A 271 9.70 -0.17 -20.00
N MET A 272 8.96 0.92 -20.15
CA MET A 272 7.49 0.90 -20.16
C MET A 272 6.89 0.48 -21.50
N GLN A 273 7.70 0.31 -22.57
CA GLN A 273 7.18 -0.18 -23.84
C GLN A 273 6.60 -1.58 -23.71
N GLY A 274 5.35 -1.74 -24.13
CA GLY A 274 4.62 -3.01 -24.03
C GLY A 274 3.93 -3.25 -22.67
N LEU A 275 4.08 -2.32 -21.70
CA LEU A 275 3.33 -2.42 -20.45
C LEU A 275 1.82 -2.42 -20.72
N ALA A 276 1.10 -3.41 -20.20
CA ALA A 276 -0.35 -3.49 -20.35
C ALA A 276 -1.03 -2.32 -19.63
N PHE A 277 -1.80 -1.51 -20.34
CA PHE A 277 -2.60 -0.43 -19.79
C PHE A 277 -4.04 -0.87 -19.55
N GLY A 278 -4.60 -0.62 -18.38
CA GLY A 278 -5.96 -1.04 -18.02
C GLY A 278 -6.05 -2.54 -17.71
N ALA A 279 -7.16 -3.19 -18.09
CA ALA A 279 -7.37 -4.62 -17.85
C ALA A 279 -6.37 -5.48 -18.63
N SER A 280 -5.88 -6.56 -18.05
CA SER A 280 -4.97 -7.51 -18.73
C SER A 280 -5.73 -8.70 -19.32
N GLU A 281 -5.19 -9.27 -20.40
CA GLU A 281 -5.76 -10.50 -21.00
C GLU A 281 -5.68 -11.70 -20.05
N GLN A 282 -4.73 -11.69 -19.11
CA GLN A 282 -4.55 -12.74 -18.10
C GLN A 282 -5.64 -12.75 -17.04
N GLN A 283 -6.15 -11.55 -16.68
CA GLN A 283 -7.24 -11.39 -15.71
C GLN A 283 -8.61 -11.30 -16.38
N GLY A 284 -8.64 -11.25 -17.70
CA GLY A 284 -9.84 -11.00 -18.48
C GLY A 284 -10.19 -9.52 -18.57
N ILE A 285 -11.08 -9.18 -19.47
CA ILE A 285 -11.44 -7.82 -19.85
C ILE A 285 -12.95 -7.62 -19.71
N VAL A 286 -13.37 -6.60 -19.01
CA VAL A 286 -14.76 -6.15 -18.94
C VAL A 286 -14.99 -5.07 -19.99
N ARG A 287 -16.01 -5.26 -20.86
CA ARG A 287 -16.49 -4.25 -21.81
C ARG A 287 -18.00 -4.09 -21.66
N GLY A 288 -18.42 -3.00 -21.05
CA GLY A 288 -19.83 -2.80 -20.71
C GLY A 288 -20.31 -3.91 -19.77
N ARG A 289 -21.32 -4.67 -20.19
CA ARG A 289 -21.88 -5.82 -19.47
C ARG A 289 -21.23 -7.17 -19.76
N ASN A 290 -20.19 -7.19 -20.61
CA ASN A 290 -19.55 -8.42 -21.05
C ASN A 290 -18.18 -8.60 -20.39
N PHE A 291 -17.90 -9.81 -19.95
CA PHE A 291 -16.59 -10.26 -19.51
C PHE A 291 -16.01 -11.24 -20.54
N TYR A 292 -14.74 -11.07 -20.87
CA TYR A 292 -13.99 -11.91 -21.80
C TYR A 292 -12.68 -12.35 -21.16
N HIS A 293 -12.39 -13.64 -21.21
CA HIS A 293 -11.11 -14.18 -20.74
C HIS A 293 -10.50 -15.04 -21.85
N LYS A 294 -9.48 -14.52 -22.54
CA LYS A 294 -8.87 -15.16 -23.71
C LYS A 294 -8.23 -16.51 -23.35
N GLY A 295 -7.45 -16.56 -22.26
CA GLY A 295 -6.75 -17.79 -21.84
C GLY A 295 -7.68 -18.93 -21.46
N LEU A 296 -8.87 -18.64 -20.95
CA LEU A 296 -9.89 -19.65 -20.62
C LEU A 296 -10.89 -19.88 -21.75
N GLY A 297 -10.83 -19.11 -22.84
CA GLY A 297 -11.82 -19.19 -23.94
C GLY A 297 -13.24 -18.83 -23.50
N VAL A 298 -13.41 -18.02 -22.46
CA VAL A 298 -14.72 -17.71 -21.86
C VAL A 298 -15.17 -16.31 -22.23
N GLY A 299 -16.44 -16.18 -22.64
CA GLY A 299 -17.14 -14.91 -22.76
C GLY A 299 -18.50 -15.01 -22.07
N VAL A 300 -18.77 -14.09 -21.14
CA VAL A 300 -20.02 -14.04 -20.38
C VAL A 300 -20.67 -12.68 -20.52
N ALA A 301 -21.95 -12.65 -20.90
CA ALA A 301 -22.78 -11.45 -20.93
C ALA A 301 -23.65 -11.41 -19.68
N PHE A 302 -23.52 -10.38 -18.88
CA PHE A 302 -24.38 -10.14 -17.72
C PHE A 302 -25.62 -9.31 -18.13
N PRO A 303 -26.71 -9.33 -17.34
CA PRO A 303 -27.85 -8.49 -17.60
C PRO A 303 -27.50 -6.98 -17.62
N GLU A 304 -28.33 -6.20 -18.28
CA GLU A 304 -28.13 -4.75 -18.37
C GLU A 304 -28.20 -4.08 -16.98
N GLY A 305 -27.36 -3.08 -16.75
CA GLY A 305 -27.27 -2.35 -15.47
C GLY A 305 -26.49 -3.05 -14.37
N TRP A 306 -26.04 -4.33 -14.60
CA TRP A 306 -25.20 -5.00 -13.62
C TRP A 306 -23.80 -4.38 -13.56
N ARG A 307 -23.30 -4.19 -12.34
CA ARG A 307 -21.93 -3.75 -12.11
C ARG A 307 -21.00 -4.96 -12.05
N LEU A 308 -19.96 -4.94 -12.87
CA LEU A 308 -18.93 -5.97 -12.90
C LEU A 308 -17.67 -5.44 -12.22
N ASP A 309 -17.13 -6.24 -11.32
CA ASP A 309 -15.83 -6.05 -10.67
C ASP A 309 -14.94 -7.24 -11.03
N ASN A 310 -13.91 -6.98 -11.85
CA ASN A 310 -12.98 -8.00 -12.33
C ASN A 310 -11.78 -8.04 -11.37
N GLN A 311 -11.70 -9.11 -10.62
CA GLN A 311 -10.61 -9.41 -9.68
C GLN A 311 -9.69 -10.48 -10.29
N PRO A 312 -8.45 -10.64 -9.82
CA PRO A 312 -7.48 -11.58 -10.40
C PRO A 312 -7.94 -13.04 -10.46
N ASP A 313 -8.74 -13.49 -9.50
CA ASP A 313 -9.20 -14.88 -9.36
C ASP A 313 -10.71 -15.07 -9.62
N ARG A 314 -11.44 -13.97 -9.82
CA ARG A 314 -12.90 -14.02 -9.98
C ARG A 314 -13.47 -12.76 -10.62
N VAL A 315 -14.66 -12.88 -11.17
CA VAL A 315 -15.51 -11.74 -11.52
C VAL A 315 -16.70 -11.70 -10.60
N VAL A 316 -16.94 -10.56 -9.98
CA VAL A 316 -18.11 -10.32 -9.16
C VAL A 316 -19.07 -9.42 -9.94
N ALA A 317 -20.29 -9.89 -10.17
CA ALA A 317 -21.33 -9.13 -10.81
C ALA A 317 -22.46 -8.86 -9.83
N LEU A 318 -22.82 -7.59 -9.65
CA LEU A 318 -23.84 -7.13 -8.72
C LEU A 318 -24.99 -6.45 -9.48
N ASN A 319 -26.23 -6.81 -9.21
CA ASN A 319 -27.39 -6.19 -9.83
C ASN A 319 -27.58 -4.73 -9.34
N PRO A 320 -28.41 -3.90 -10.03
CA PRO A 320 -28.68 -2.52 -9.64
C PRO A 320 -29.30 -2.37 -8.23
N ALA A 321 -30.15 -3.34 -7.82
CA ALA A 321 -30.77 -3.35 -6.49
C ALA A 321 -29.82 -3.75 -5.36
N LYS A 322 -28.62 -4.25 -5.68
CA LYS A 322 -27.59 -4.73 -4.75
C LYS A 322 -28.04 -5.91 -3.84
N ASP A 323 -29.04 -6.63 -4.26
CA ASP A 323 -29.61 -7.80 -3.55
C ASP A 323 -29.22 -9.15 -4.18
N THR A 324 -28.66 -9.13 -5.40
CA THR A 324 -28.26 -10.34 -6.14
C THR A 324 -26.82 -10.20 -6.61
N LEU A 325 -26.03 -11.22 -6.30
CA LEU A 325 -24.61 -11.31 -6.66
C LEU A 325 -24.33 -12.60 -7.45
N VAL A 326 -23.63 -12.47 -8.57
CA VAL A 326 -23.05 -13.60 -9.32
C VAL A 326 -21.55 -13.57 -9.18
N LEU A 327 -20.97 -14.71 -8.83
CA LEU A 327 -19.53 -14.90 -8.73
C LEU A 327 -19.11 -15.91 -9.81
N LEU A 328 -18.24 -15.48 -10.72
CA LEU A 328 -17.59 -16.31 -11.72
C LEU A 328 -16.12 -16.49 -11.32
N ALA A 329 -15.73 -17.71 -10.98
CA ALA A 329 -14.37 -18.08 -10.62
C ALA A 329 -13.95 -19.35 -11.34
N ALA A 330 -12.69 -19.41 -11.80
CA ALA A 330 -12.08 -20.64 -12.24
C ALA A 330 -11.59 -21.44 -11.03
N ARG A 331 -11.80 -22.75 -11.04
CA ARG A 331 -11.18 -23.68 -10.08
C ARG A 331 -10.41 -24.73 -10.87
N ASP A 332 -9.23 -25.04 -10.38
CA ASP A 332 -8.51 -26.22 -10.88
C ASP A 332 -9.34 -27.46 -10.59
N ALA A 333 -9.43 -28.33 -11.58
CA ALA A 333 -10.21 -29.57 -11.53
C ALA A 333 -9.48 -30.66 -10.74
#